data_7d471b8a0dbf2af9b125514ff95124b5
#
_entry.id   7d471b8a0dbf2af9b125514ff95124b5
#
_cell.length_a   1.000
_cell.length_b   1.000
_cell.length_c   1.000
_cell.angle_alpha   90.00
_cell.angle_beta   90.00
_cell.angle_gamma   90.00
#
_symmetry.space_group_name_H-M   'P 1'
#
loop_
_entity.id
_entity.type
_entity.pdbx_description
1 polymer ?
#
loop_
_entity_poly.entity_id
_entity_poly.type
_entity_poly.pdbx_seq_one_letter_code
_entity_poly.pdbx_strand_id
1 'polypeptide(L)'
;IPHHPGDNAHTLDWNAYDPAFAPLVEIFQVRGSYEYDNCPMHPQLYGRNVVRKHSLQYGLNRGFDFGFTAGGEHEGVGVTGVYATEFTRAGIFGSVT
;
A
#
# COMPACT_ATOMS: atom_id res chain seq x y z
N ILE A 1 -0.01 -7.20 5.34
CA ILE A 1 0.10 -6.05 4.39
C ILE A 1 -0.78 -4.94 4.93
N PRO A 2 -0.24 -3.75 5.26
CA PRO A 2 -1.04 -2.59 5.56
C PRO A 2 -1.97 -2.24 4.41
N HIS A 3 -3.25 -2.14 4.72
CA HIS A 3 -4.34 -1.88 3.81
C HIS A 3 -4.94 -0.51 4.15
N HIS A 4 -5.32 0.27 3.17
CA HIS A 4 -5.76 1.67 3.33
C HIS A 4 -4.77 2.59 4.07
N PRO A 5 -3.45 2.56 3.79
CA PRO A 5 -2.46 3.20 4.66
C PRO A 5 -2.67 4.70 4.85
N GLY A 6 -3.25 5.38 3.88
CA GLY A 6 -3.51 6.83 3.93
C GLY A 6 -4.98 7.21 4.12
N ASP A 7 -5.87 6.26 4.39
CA ASP A 7 -7.29 6.53 4.62
C ASP A 7 -7.51 7.06 6.03
N ASN A 8 -8.38 8.04 6.20
CA ASN A 8 -8.66 8.67 7.49
C ASN A 8 -9.30 7.74 8.54
N ALA A 9 -9.88 6.63 8.11
CA ALA A 9 -10.51 5.66 9.02
C ALA A 9 -9.54 4.58 9.51
N HIS A 10 -8.49 4.27 8.74
CA HIS A 10 -7.60 3.13 8.98
C HIS A 10 -6.16 3.47 8.60
N THR A 11 -5.69 4.64 8.98
CA THR A 11 -4.33 5.08 8.67
C THR A 11 -3.26 4.17 9.22
N LEU A 12 -2.22 3.93 8.44
CA LEU A 12 -1.01 3.27 8.91
C LEU A 12 -0.25 4.20 9.86
N ASP A 13 -0.01 3.73 11.08
CA ASP A 13 0.89 4.42 12.00
C ASP A 13 2.34 4.03 11.71
N TRP A 14 3.07 4.91 11.06
CA TRP A 14 4.49 4.70 10.75
C TRP A 14 5.39 4.62 12.00
N ASN A 15 4.92 5.03 13.19
CA ASN A 15 5.69 4.86 14.43
C ASN A 15 5.60 3.41 14.95
N ALA A 16 4.53 2.70 14.60
CA ALA A 16 4.33 1.31 14.97
C ALA A 16 4.65 0.34 13.81
N TYR A 17 5.08 0.85 12.66
CA TYR A 17 5.38 0.04 11.49
C TYR A 17 6.67 -0.77 11.67
N ASP A 18 6.60 -2.07 11.38
CA ASP A 18 7.75 -2.98 11.37
C ASP A 18 7.79 -3.75 10.03
N PRO A 19 8.79 -3.50 9.17
CA PRO A 19 8.91 -4.16 7.88
C PRO A 19 9.15 -5.68 7.99
N ALA A 20 9.63 -6.18 9.13
CA ALA A 20 9.79 -7.62 9.34
C ALA A 20 8.43 -8.36 9.37
N PHE A 21 7.38 -7.68 9.84
CA PHE A 21 6.01 -8.23 9.87
C PHE A 21 5.18 -7.78 8.67
N ALA A 22 5.50 -6.65 8.08
CA ALA A 22 4.76 -6.08 6.95
C ALA A 22 5.71 -5.62 5.84
N PRO A 23 6.36 -6.56 5.12
CA PRO A 23 7.33 -6.21 4.07
C PRO A 23 6.70 -5.54 2.84
N LEU A 24 5.40 -5.56 2.72
CA LEU A 24 4.64 -4.95 1.62
C LEU A 24 3.61 -3.98 2.16
N VAL A 25 3.41 -2.86 1.46
CA VAL A 25 2.38 -1.86 1.75
C VAL A 25 1.55 -1.59 0.51
N GLU A 26 0.24 -1.44 0.66
CA GLU A 26 -0.67 -1.15 -0.44
C GLU A 26 -0.49 0.30 -0.92
N ILE A 27 -0.12 0.47 -2.20
CA ILE A 27 0.03 1.80 -2.81
C ILE A 27 -1.24 2.27 -3.51
N PHE A 28 -2.04 1.34 -4.02
CA PHE A 28 -3.21 1.66 -4.85
C PHE A 28 -4.33 0.63 -4.68
N GLN A 29 -5.56 1.10 -4.66
CA GLN A 29 -6.77 0.27 -4.74
C GLN A 29 -7.97 1.12 -5.24
N VAL A 30 -9.19 0.62 -5.15
CA VAL A 30 -10.39 1.27 -5.68
C VAL A 30 -10.60 2.72 -5.20
N ARG A 31 -10.10 3.06 -4.00
CA ARG A 31 -10.20 4.43 -3.46
C ARG A 31 -9.18 5.40 -4.05
N GLY A 32 -8.16 4.91 -4.75
CA GLY A 32 -7.11 5.70 -5.37
C GLY A 32 -5.72 5.38 -4.85
N SER A 33 -4.80 6.30 -5.04
CA SER A 33 -3.39 6.15 -4.68
C SER A 33 -3.10 6.67 -3.28
N TYR A 34 -2.26 5.94 -2.55
CA TYR A 34 -1.72 6.35 -1.25
C TYR A 34 -0.27 6.81 -1.33
N GLU A 35 0.18 7.18 -2.53
CA GLU A 35 1.58 7.43 -2.84
C GLU A 35 2.18 8.57 -2.02
N TYR A 36 1.54 9.73 -2.00
CA TYR A 36 2.05 10.92 -1.31
C TYR A 36 0.99 11.63 -0.48
N ASP A 37 1.44 12.47 0.45
CA ASP A 37 0.56 13.27 1.31
C ASP A 37 -0.34 14.19 0.47
N ASN A 38 -1.61 14.24 0.79
CA ASN A 38 -2.66 14.93 0.03
C ASN A 38 -2.89 14.39 -1.39
N CYS A 39 -2.37 13.23 -1.73
CA CYS A 39 -2.71 12.56 -2.98
C CYS A 39 -4.23 12.46 -3.12
N PRO A 40 -4.82 12.92 -4.24
CA PRO A 40 -6.26 12.83 -4.42
C PRO A 40 -6.72 11.37 -4.46
N MET A 41 -7.63 11.03 -3.57
CA MET A 41 -8.35 9.76 -3.65
C MET A 41 -9.48 9.88 -4.67
N HIS A 42 -10.13 8.77 -5.02
CA HIS A 42 -11.12 8.75 -6.08
C HIS A 42 -12.27 9.75 -5.78
N PRO A 43 -12.33 10.90 -6.48
CA PRO A 43 -13.21 12.01 -6.09
C PRO A 43 -14.69 11.67 -6.20
N GLN A 44 -15.04 10.77 -7.14
CA GLN A 44 -16.43 10.36 -7.37
C GLN A 44 -16.97 9.42 -6.29
N LEU A 45 -16.08 8.67 -5.62
CA LEU A 45 -16.46 7.71 -4.60
C LEU A 45 -16.30 8.26 -3.18
N TYR A 46 -15.21 8.99 -2.94
CA TYR A 46 -14.81 9.35 -1.58
C TYR A 46 -14.52 10.83 -1.38
N GLY A 47 -14.17 11.56 -2.44
CA GLY A 47 -14.00 13.02 -2.40
C GLY A 47 -12.98 13.55 -1.39
N ARG A 48 -11.96 12.76 -1.06
CA ARG A 48 -10.96 13.09 -0.04
C ARG A 48 -9.54 12.87 -0.52
N ASN A 49 -8.59 13.31 0.25
CA ASN A 49 -7.17 13.13 0.01
C ASN A 49 -6.55 12.18 1.05
N VAL A 50 -5.36 11.67 0.70
CA VAL A 50 -4.53 10.92 1.64
C VAL A 50 -4.22 11.76 2.86
N VAL A 51 -4.38 11.19 4.05
CA VAL A 51 -4.11 11.86 5.32
C VAL A 51 -2.61 12.16 5.43
N ARG A 52 -2.31 13.39 5.82
CA ARG A 52 -0.93 13.85 5.96
C ARG A 52 -0.13 12.97 6.93
N LYS A 53 1.11 12.66 6.58
CA LYS A 53 2.04 11.79 7.32
C LYS A 53 1.65 10.30 7.36
N HIS A 54 0.73 9.89 6.48
CA HIS A 54 0.32 8.48 6.37
C HIS A 54 0.53 7.89 4.97
N SER A 55 1.08 8.69 4.04
CA SER A 55 1.43 8.22 2.70
C SER A 55 2.64 7.30 2.69
N LEU A 56 2.80 6.55 1.60
CA LEU A 56 3.96 5.69 1.41
C LEU A 56 5.25 6.50 1.28
N GLN A 57 5.21 7.62 0.55
CA GLN A 57 6.37 8.50 0.41
C GLN A 57 6.83 9.06 1.76
N TYR A 58 5.90 9.33 2.67
CA TYR A 58 6.25 9.72 4.04
C TYR A 58 7.00 8.61 4.79
N GLY A 59 6.56 7.34 4.65
CA GLY A 59 7.26 6.19 5.22
C GLY A 59 8.67 6.01 4.65
N LEU A 60 8.83 6.09 3.32
CA LEU A 60 10.14 6.04 2.66
C LEU A 60 11.07 7.15 3.11
N ASN A 61 10.57 8.37 3.25
CA ASN A 61 11.36 9.53 3.73
C ASN A 61 11.80 9.36 5.20
N ARG A 62 11.15 8.51 5.97
CA ARG A 62 11.58 8.12 7.32
C ARG A 62 12.62 7.00 7.34
N GLY A 63 12.98 6.46 6.18
CA GLY A 63 13.97 5.41 6.03
C GLY A 63 13.42 3.99 6.15
N PHE A 64 12.11 3.80 6.11
CA PHE A 64 11.53 2.46 6.01
C PHE A 64 11.73 1.90 4.61
N ASP A 65 12.01 0.60 4.53
CA ASP A 65 12.14 -0.15 3.30
C ASP A 65 11.00 -1.17 3.20
N PHE A 66 10.25 -1.15 2.12
CA PHE A 66 9.11 -2.03 1.87
C PHE A 66 8.78 -2.13 0.38
N GLY A 67 8.20 -3.24 -0.02
CA GLY A 67 7.66 -3.41 -1.36
C GLY A 67 6.24 -2.84 -1.49
N PHE A 68 5.77 -2.73 -2.73
CA PHE A 68 4.45 -2.19 -3.03
C PHE A 68 3.50 -3.28 -3.50
N THR A 69 2.24 -3.16 -3.10
CA THR A 69 1.14 -3.93 -3.67
C THR A 69 0.04 -3.01 -4.19
N ALA A 70 -0.72 -3.49 -5.15
CA ALA A 70 -1.96 -2.88 -5.58
C ALA A 70 -3.06 -3.94 -5.51
N GLY A 71 -4.22 -3.56 -5.03
CA GLY A 71 -5.34 -4.48 -4.86
C GLY A 71 -6.66 -3.88 -5.28
N GLY A 72 -7.69 -4.70 -5.34
CA GLY A 72 -9.04 -4.30 -5.72
C GLY A 72 -9.96 -4.02 -4.56
N GLU A 73 -9.57 -4.34 -3.35
CA GLU A 73 -10.48 -4.34 -2.19
C GLU A 73 -11.75 -5.16 -2.49
N HIS A 74 -12.93 -4.52 -2.53
CA HIS A 74 -14.18 -5.18 -2.88
C HIS A 74 -14.44 -5.25 -4.38
N GLU A 75 -13.81 -4.39 -5.15
CA GLU A 75 -14.11 -4.20 -6.58
C GLU A 75 -12.82 -4.15 -7.42
N GLY A 76 -12.28 -5.24 -7.76
CA GLY A 76 -11.21 -5.57 -8.68
C GLY A 76 -10.47 -4.48 -9.47
N VAL A 77 -10.02 -3.40 -8.86
CA VAL A 77 -9.21 -2.36 -9.49
C VAL A 77 -7.82 -2.34 -8.88
N GLY A 78 -6.86 -2.81 -9.58
CA GLY A 78 -5.48 -2.88 -9.14
C GLY A 78 -4.96 -4.31 -9.16
N VAL A 79 -3.76 -4.48 -9.71
CA VAL A 79 -3.09 -5.77 -9.86
C VAL A 79 -1.63 -5.59 -9.50
N THR A 80 -1.09 -6.52 -8.73
CA THR A 80 0.34 -6.58 -8.43
C THR A 80 1.00 -7.63 -9.31
N GLY A 81 1.97 -7.21 -10.13
CA GLY A 81 2.84 -8.12 -10.87
C GLY A 81 3.99 -8.61 -10.00
N VAL A 82 4.26 -9.89 -10.01
CA VAL A 82 5.35 -10.50 -9.25
C VAL A 82 6.26 -11.27 -10.19
N TYR A 83 7.55 -10.95 -10.17
CA TYR A 83 8.58 -11.74 -10.85
C TYR A 83 8.99 -12.90 -9.94
N ALA A 84 8.59 -14.12 -10.29
CA ALA A 84 8.93 -15.32 -9.53
C ALA A 84 9.67 -16.31 -10.43
N THR A 85 10.66 -17.02 -9.86
CA THR A 85 11.39 -18.08 -10.56
C THR A 85 10.56 -19.32 -10.77
N GLU A 86 9.54 -19.52 -9.92
CA GLU A 86 8.63 -20.65 -9.99
C GLU A 86 7.18 -20.17 -9.80
N PHE A 87 6.28 -20.67 -10.63
CA PHE A 87 4.85 -20.38 -10.50
C PHE A 87 4.21 -21.29 -9.43
N THR A 88 4.69 -21.14 -8.21
CA THR A 88 4.19 -21.83 -7.02
C THR A 88 3.90 -20.82 -5.92
N ARG A 89 3.09 -21.21 -4.92
CA ARG A 89 2.83 -20.33 -3.77
C ARG A 89 4.13 -19.93 -3.06
N ALA A 90 5.05 -20.88 -2.86
CA ALA A 90 6.33 -20.62 -2.21
C ALA A 90 7.23 -19.71 -3.06
N GLY A 91 7.30 -19.93 -4.37
CA GLY A 91 8.08 -19.11 -5.29
C GLY A 91 7.57 -17.66 -5.36
N ILE A 92 6.25 -17.47 -5.43
CA ILE A 92 5.63 -16.14 -5.40
C ILE A 92 5.88 -15.46 -4.05
N PHE A 93 5.63 -16.14 -2.94
CA PHE A 93 5.84 -15.59 -1.61
C PHE A 93 7.31 -15.18 -1.36
N GLY A 94 8.26 -16.04 -1.74
CA GLY A 94 9.68 -15.76 -1.62
C GLY A 94 10.18 -14.60 -2.49
N SER A 95 9.44 -14.25 -3.56
CA SER A 95 9.78 -13.13 -4.45
C SER A 95 9.26 -11.77 -3.96
N VAL A 96 8.34 -11.76 -2.98
CA VAL A 96 7.74 -10.52 -2.44
C VAL A 96 8.14 -10.26 -0.98
N THR A 97 8.89 -11.13 -0.41
CA THR A 97 9.41 -11.03 0.96
C THR A 97 10.94 -11.07 0.98
#